data_41ef0180f7c69ffe8fe83564d16f4b7b
#
_entry.id   41ef0180f7c69ffe8fe83564d16f4b7b
#
_cell.length_a   1.000
_cell.length_b   1.000
_cell.length_c   1.000
_cell.angle_alpha   90.00
_cell.angle_beta   90.00
_cell.angle_gamma   90.00
#
_symmetry.space_group_name_H-M   'P 1'
#
loop_
_entity.id
_entity.type
_entity.pdbx_description
1 polymer ?
#
loop_
_entity_poly.entity_id
_entity_poly.type
_entity_poly.pdbx_seq_one_letter_code
_entity_poly.pdbx_strand_id
1 'polypeptide(L)'
;MSQSTPDDAAADDTVADSTTRDSPAAEALAGHGHDAEPPAPGTSPTGPQEAAGESASAVADLTPEELAFLHGVFDAAREGRAAELAEVVDKGVPVDLTNSSGDTLLVLAAYHQQHDAVRVLLERGADVERTNDRGQSALAAAVFRQDEAVVRTLLAAGADPERGPKSAVETARVFELPEMLALLQDPSLRA
;
A
#
# COMPACT_ATOMS: atom_id res chain seq x y z
N MET A 1 -43.45 -45.63 -42.08
CA MET A 1 -44.56 -44.70 -41.81
C MET A 1 -44.09 -43.76 -40.72
N SER A 2 -43.96 -42.52 -41.17
CA SER A 2 -44.14 -41.23 -40.46
C SER A 2 -43.09 -40.94 -39.39
N GLN A 3 -42.11 -40.05 -39.67
CA GLN A 3 -42.15 -38.59 -39.67
C GLN A 3 -42.43 -38.05 -38.27
N SER A 4 -41.51 -37.37 -37.63
CA SER A 4 -41.32 -35.94 -37.73
C SER A 4 -40.18 -35.49 -36.82
N THR A 5 -39.22 -34.83 -37.36
CA THR A 5 -38.54 -33.66 -36.77
C THR A 5 -39.51 -32.47 -36.93
N PRO A 6 -39.33 -31.27 -36.32
CA PRO A 6 -38.15 -30.55 -35.91
C PRO A 6 -38.31 -29.89 -34.53
N ASP A 7 -37.36 -29.18 -34.06
CA ASP A 7 -37.20 -27.71 -33.97
C ASP A 7 -36.05 -27.43 -32.99
N ASP A 8 -34.97 -26.89 -33.44
CA ASP A 8 -34.60 -25.50 -33.56
C ASP A 8 -35.02 -24.62 -32.35
N ALA A 9 -34.06 -24.37 -31.52
CA ALA A 9 -34.03 -23.16 -30.73
C ALA A 9 -32.59 -22.84 -30.27
N ALA A 10 -31.94 -22.07 -31.13
CA ALA A 10 -31.17 -20.88 -30.78
C ALA A 10 -30.32 -20.92 -29.50
N ALA A 11 -29.04 -21.02 -29.72
CA ALA A 11 -28.00 -20.54 -28.85
C ALA A 11 -28.25 -19.06 -28.51
N ASP A 12 -28.51 -18.75 -27.28
CA ASP A 12 -28.34 -17.39 -26.76
C ASP A 12 -26.96 -17.33 -26.06
N ASP A 13 -26.03 -16.82 -26.84
CA ASP A 13 -24.69 -16.48 -26.44
C ASP A 13 -24.76 -15.19 -25.62
N THR A 14 -25.07 -15.32 -24.34
CA THR A 14 -24.98 -14.19 -23.43
C THR A 14 -23.57 -14.12 -22.88
N VAL A 15 -22.69 -13.50 -23.66
CA VAL A 15 -21.43 -12.94 -23.21
C VAL A 15 -21.71 -12.07 -21.97
N ALA A 16 -21.44 -12.60 -20.81
CA ALA A 16 -21.38 -11.82 -19.58
C ALA A 16 -20.17 -10.90 -19.69
N ASP A 17 -20.46 -9.70 -20.11
CA ASP A 17 -19.62 -8.51 -19.97
C ASP A 17 -19.17 -8.39 -18.52
N SER A 18 -17.89 -8.73 -18.31
CA SER A 18 -17.19 -8.48 -17.07
C SER A 18 -16.98 -6.97 -16.96
N THR A 19 -18.03 -6.28 -16.55
CA THR A 19 -17.94 -4.87 -16.15
C THR A 19 -16.94 -4.75 -15.01
N THR A 20 -15.72 -4.43 -15.36
CA THR A 20 -14.73 -3.85 -14.48
C THR A 20 -15.41 -2.76 -13.67
N ARG A 21 -15.66 -3.03 -12.40
CA ARG A 21 -16.07 -2.01 -11.45
C ARG A 21 -14.91 -1.05 -11.29
N ASP A 22 -14.92 -0.05 -12.12
CA ASP A 22 -14.17 1.17 -11.95
C ASP A 22 -14.67 1.83 -10.65
N SER A 23 -13.92 1.61 -9.58
CA SER A 23 -14.21 2.21 -8.29
C SER A 23 -13.75 3.67 -8.32
N PRO A 24 -14.66 4.63 -8.24
CA PRO A 24 -14.30 6.06 -8.28
C PRO A 24 -13.39 6.52 -7.12
N ALA A 25 -13.13 5.65 -6.16
CA ALA A 25 -12.25 5.90 -5.02
C ALA A 25 -10.75 5.94 -5.39
N ALA A 26 -10.33 5.42 -6.55
CA ALA A 26 -8.93 5.41 -6.94
C ALA A 26 -8.41 6.79 -7.36
N GLU A 27 -9.28 7.66 -7.90
CA GLU A 27 -8.89 9.00 -8.36
C GLU A 27 -8.71 10.03 -7.25
N ALA A 28 -9.34 9.83 -6.08
CA ALA A 28 -9.24 10.79 -4.98
C ALA A 28 -7.87 10.84 -4.29
N LEU A 29 -7.00 9.83 -4.52
CA LEU A 29 -5.66 9.78 -3.94
C LEU A 29 -4.53 10.05 -4.95
N ALA A 30 -4.84 10.14 -6.24
CA ALA A 30 -3.84 10.29 -7.31
C ALA A 30 -3.73 11.71 -7.88
N GLY A 31 -4.47 12.66 -7.40
CA GLY A 31 -4.50 14.00 -7.98
C GLY A 31 -4.31 15.12 -6.96
N HIS A 32 -3.19 15.77 -6.96
CA HIS A 32 -3.00 17.21 -7.21
C HIS A 32 -1.61 17.63 -6.76
N GLY A 33 -0.67 17.62 -7.69
CA GLY A 33 0.40 18.58 -7.67
C GLY A 33 -0.22 19.96 -7.95
N HIS A 34 -0.18 20.85 -7.00
CA HIS A 34 -0.41 22.28 -7.25
C HIS A 34 0.61 23.07 -6.47
N ASP A 35 1.41 23.80 -7.25
CA ASP A 35 2.25 24.89 -6.81
C ASP A 35 1.47 25.85 -5.93
N ALA A 36 1.94 26.03 -4.70
CA ALA A 36 1.60 27.16 -3.87
C ALA A 36 2.84 27.63 -3.14
N GLU A 37 3.26 28.82 -3.55
CA GLU A 37 4.30 29.68 -3.04
C GLU A 37 4.25 29.88 -1.51
N PRO A 38 5.42 30.02 -0.82
CA PRO A 38 5.48 30.08 0.63
C PRO A 38 5.20 31.47 1.18
N PRO A 39 4.56 31.62 2.33
CA PRO A 39 4.65 32.85 3.11
C PRO A 39 5.92 32.89 3.97
N ALA A 40 6.53 34.04 4.02
CA ALA A 40 7.76 34.40 4.67
C ALA A 40 7.74 34.37 6.23
N PRO A 41 8.88 34.59 6.93
CA PRO A 41 9.27 33.91 8.17
C PRO A 41 8.81 34.60 9.45
N GLY A 42 8.55 33.81 10.46
CA GLY A 42 8.25 34.28 11.81
C GLY A 42 8.57 33.25 12.88
N THR A 43 9.74 33.44 13.51
CA THR A 43 10.13 33.10 14.91
C THR A 43 9.96 31.66 15.44
N SER A 44 11.12 31.05 15.73
CA SER A 44 11.35 29.84 16.53
C SER A 44 10.71 29.90 17.94
N PRO A 45 10.46 28.67 18.50
CA PRO A 45 11.31 28.33 19.63
C PRO A 45 11.92 26.91 19.59
N THR A 46 13.11 26.87 20.06
CA THR A 46 14.04 25.81 20.36
C THR A 46 13.43 24.60 21.10
N GLY A 47 13.64 23.42 20.51
CA GLY A 47 13.52 22.12 21.18
C GLY A 47 14.23 21.06 20.32
N PRO A 48 14.91 20.05 20.90
CA PRO A 48 15.86 19.24 20.16
C PRO A 48 15.17 18.32 19.14
N GLN A 49 15.32 18.67 17.88
CA GLN A 49 14.86 17.91 16.72
C GLN A 49 16.10 17.44 15.95
N GLU A 50 16.83 16.52 16.58
CA GLU A 50 17.92 15.76 15.93
C GLU A 50 17.43 14.38 15.62
N ALA A 51 16.91 14.14 14.42
CA ALA A 51 16.90 12.86 13.71
C ALA A 51 16.22 12.89 12.32
N ALA A 52 15.79 14.05 11.80
CA ALA A 52 15.11 14.11 10.48
C ALA A 52 15.97 14.70 9.35
N GLY A 53 17.23 15.02 9.60
CA GLY A 53 18.10 15.77 8.68
C GLY A 53 19.01 14.95 7.81
N GLU A 54 19.23 13.65 8.08
CA GLU A 54 20.24 12.87 7.36
C GLU A 54 19.72 12.16 6.10
N SER A 55 18.42 11.90 5.99
CA SER A 55 17.89 11.16 4.83
C SER A 55 17.79 11.97 3.54
N ALA A 56 17.62 13.29 3.62
CA ALA A 56 17.46 14.13 2.44
C ALA A 56 18.81 14.49 1.76
N SER A 57 19.92 14.49 2.53
CA SER A 57 21.24 14.78 2.01
C SER A 57 21.89 13.59 1.30
N ALA A 58 21.53 12.37 1.70
CA ALA A 58 22.12 11.15 1.14
C ALA A 58 21.68 10.83 -0.31
N VAL A 59 20.53 11.35 -0.73
CA VAL A 59 20.01 11.09 -2.10
C VAL A 59 20.68 11.97 -3.15
N ALA A 60 21.24 13.11 -2.75
CA ALA A 60 21.88 14.05 -3.69
C ALA A 60 23.24 13.57 -4.23
N ASP A 61 23.85 12.58 -3.56
CA ASP A 61 25.17 12.06 -3.91
C ASP A 61 25.13 10.66 -4.59
N LEU A 62 23.91 10.13 -4.87
CA LEU A 62 23.76 8.82 -5.51
C LEU A 62 24.08 8.89 -7.00
N THR A 63 24.83 7.91 -7.47
CA THR A 63 25.06 7.72 -8.89
C THR A 63 23.78 7.34 -9.64
N PRO A 64 23.70 7.57 -10.96
CA PRO A 64 22.54 7.12 -11.75
C PRO A 64 22.28 5.62 -11.65
N GLU A 65 23.30 4.80 -11.44
CA GLU A 65 23.19 3.35 -11.28
C GLU A 65 22.58 2.98 -9.92
N GLU A 66 22.99 3.66 -8.84
CA GLU A 66 22.41 3.48 -7.51
C GLU A 66 20.96 3.94 -7.46
N LEU A 67 20.62 5.05 -8.11
CA LEU A 67 19.23 5.51 -8.24
C LEU A 67 18.38 4.50 -9.00
N ALA A 68 18.88 3.95 -10.11
CA ALA A 68 18.17 2.92 -10.88
C ALA A 68 17.96 1.65 -10.06
N PHE A 69 18.96 1.25 -9.27
CA PHE A 69 18.84 0.12 -8.35
C PHE A 69 17.75 0.36 -7.29
N LEU A 70 17.75 1.53 -6.64
CA LEU A 70 16.72 1.87 -5.65
C LEU A 70 15.33 1.90 -6.27
N HIS A 71 15.14 2.46 -7.46
CA HIS A 71 13.88 2.41 -8.20
C HIS A 71 13.45 0.96 -8.44
N GLY A 72 14.38 0.08 -8.84
CA GLY A 72 14.11 -1.34 -9.01
C GLY A 72 13.61 -2.03 -7.74
N VAL A 73 14.13 -1.65 -6.57
CA VAL A 73 13.66 -2.17 -5.27
C VAL A 73 12.22 -1.74 -4.98
N PHE A 74 11.87 -0.48 -5.23
CA PHE A 74 10.47 -0.01 -5.08
C PHE A 74 9.53 -0.67 -6.09
N ASP A 75 9.98 -0.89 -7.32
CA ASP A 75 9.19 -1.60 -8.33
C ASP A 75 9.00 -3.07 -7.95
N ALA A 76 10.01 -3.71 -7.36
CA ALA A 76 9.88 -5.07 -6.81
C ALA A 76 8.79 -5.15 -5.73
N ALA A 77 8.64 -4.11 -4.89
CA ALA A 77 7.57 -4.05 -3.90
C ALA A 77 6.18 -3.87 -4.54
N ARG A 78 6.07 -3.04 -5.60
CA ARG A 78 4.82 -2.83 -6.33
C ARG A 78 4.37 -4.05 -7.13
N GLU A 79 5.32 -4.76 -7.71
CA GLU A 79 5.08 -5.92 -8.58
C GLU A 79 5.03 -7.24 -7.82
N GLY A 80 5.35 -7.23 -6.53
CA GLY A 80 5.33 -8.43 -5.69
C GLY A 80 6.49 -9.39 -5.93
N ARG A 81 7.65 -8.88 -6.38
CA ARG A 81 8.86 -9.70 -6.59
C ARG A 81 9.51 -10.06 -5.25
N ALA A 82 8.80 -10.88 -4.47
CA ALA A 82 9.15 -11.20 -3.08
C ALA A 82 10.56 -11.79 -2.92
N ALA A 83 10.99 -12.66 -3.85
CA ALA A 83 12.32 -13.26 -3.81
C ALA A 83 13.43 -12.20 -4.00
N GLU A 84 13.21 -11.23 -4.88
CA GLU A 84 14.15 -10.13 -5.11
C GLU A 84 14.22 -9.20 -3.90
N LEU A 85 13.05 -8.86 -3.31
CA LEU A 85 13.00 -8.09 -2.06
C LEU A 85 13.75 -8.79 -0.92
N ALA A 86 13.57 -10.11 -0.79
CA ALA A 86 14.29 -10.91 0.17
C ALA A 86 15.80 -10.76 -0.02
N GLU A 87 16.26 -10.97 -1.25
CA GLU A 87 17.69 -10.94 -1.59
C GLU A 87 18.32 -9.56 -1.35
N VAL A 88 17.65 -8.47 -1.72
CA VAL A 88 18.20 -7.12 -1.56
C VAL A 88 18.24 -6.70 -0.09
N VAL A 89 17.24 -7.05 0.70
CA VAL A 89 17.24 -6.80 2.15
C VAL A 89 18.31 -7.64 2.86
N ASP A 90 18.45 -8.92 2.49
CA ASP A 90 19.49 -9.80 3.04
C ASP A 90 20.91 -9.32 2.68
N LYS A 91 21.08 -8.56 1.59
CA LYS A 91 22.33 -7.89 1.18
C LYS A 91 22.57 -6.55 1.87
N GLY A 92 21.68 -6.12 2.75
CA GLY A 92 21.86 -4.92 3.57
C GLY A 92 21.07 -3.69 3.12
N VAL A 93 20.17 -3.79 2.14
CA VAL A 93 19.21 -2.71 1.87
C VAL A 93 18.25 -2.58 3.06
N PRO A 94 18.08 -1.37 3.63
CA PRO A 94 17.16 -1.19 4.74
C PRO A 94 15.74 -1.64 4.37
N VAL A 95 15.16 -2.52 5.18
CA VAL A 95 13.79 -3.04 4.97
C VAL A 95 12.75 -1.92 4.99
N ASP A 96 13.00 -0.87 5.77
CA ASP A 96 12.14 0.33 5.88
C ASP A 96 12.60 1.47 4.99
N LEU A 97 13.27 1.17 3.87
CA LEU A 97 13.63 2.14 2.85
C LEU A 97 12.36 2.87 2.37
N THR A 98 12.45 4.21 2.24
CA THR A 98 11.34 5.05 1.79
C THR A 98 11.64 5.72 0.46
N ASN A 99 10.61 5.89 -0.35
CA ASN A 99 10.66 6.73 -1.54
C ASN A 99 10.50 8.22 -1.18
N SER A 100 10.47 9.09 -2.20
CA SER A 100 10.29 10.54 -2.05
C SER A 100 8.94 10.98 -1.45
N SER A 101 7.98 10.08 -1.31
CA SER A 101 6.67 10.30 -0.67
C SER A 101 6.59 9.70 0.72
N GLY A 102 7.71 9.22 1.26
CA GLY A 102 7.77 8.54 2.53
C GLY A 102 7.18 7.12 2.51
N ASP A 103 6.77 6.58 1.34
CA ASP A 103 6.21 5.23 1.28
C ASP A 103 7.32 4.21 1.49
N THR A 104 7.15 3.33 2.48
CA THR A 104 8.03 2.19 2.70
C THR A 104 7.74 1.07 1.68
N LEU A 105 8.67 0.11 1.56
CA LEU A 105 8.45 -1.10 0.76
C LEU A 105 7.17 -1.84 1.21
N LEU A 106 6.92 -1.88 2.52
CA LEU A 106 5.72 -2.52 3.09
C LEU A 106 4.43 -1.78 2.71
N VAL A 107 4.41 -0.43 2.75
CA VAL A 107 3.26 0.38 2.32
C VAL A 107 2.96 0.15 0.84
N LEU A 108 4.00 0.14 -0.02
CA LEU A 108 3.84 -0.11 -1.45
C LEU A 108 3.32 -1.52 -1.73
N ALA A 109 3.91 -2.54 -1.10
CA ALA A 109 3.47 -3.92 -1.25
C ALA A 109 2.00 -4.11 -0.81
N ALA A 110 1.60 -3.52 0.31
CA ALA A 110 0.22 -3.56 0.80
C ALA A 110 -0.75 -2.82 -0.14
N TYR A 111 -0.38 -1.63 -0.61
CA TYR A 111 -1.21 -0.87 -1.56
C TYR A 111 -1.41 -1.61 -2.89
N HIS A 112 -0.41 -2.35 -3.36
CA HIS A 112 -0.46 -3.11 -4.61
C HIS A 112 -0.91 -4.57 -4.40
N GLN A 113 -1.42 -4.93 -3.21
CA GLN A 113 -1.97 -6.25 -2.89
C GLN A 113 -0.97 -7.41 -3.08
N GLN A 114 0.29 -7.15 -2.80
CA GLN A 114 1.39 -8.10 -3.01
C GLN A 114 1.64 -8.94 -1.75
N HIS A 115 0.82 -9.96 -1.54
CA HIS A 115 0.77 -10.77 -0.32
C HIS A 115 2.12 -11.39 0.07
N ASP A 116 2.83 -11.98 -0.91
CA ASP A 116 4.12 -12.61 -0.66
C ASP A 116 5.21 -11.58 -0.31
N ALA A 117 5.18 -10.40 -0.95
CA ALA A 117 6.09 -9.31 -0.64
C ALA A 117 5.84 -8.76 0.76
N VAL A 118 4.57 -8.56 1.16
CA VAL A 118 4.19 -8.15 2.52
C VAL A 118 4.75 -9.13 3.54
N ARG A 119 4.52 -10.44 3.35
CA ARG A 119 5.01 -11.48 4.26
C ARG A 119 6.53 -11.48 4.37
N VAL A 120 7.24 -11.44 3.25
CA VAL A 120 8.70 -11.44 3.20
C VAL A 120 9.31 -10.23 3.91
N LEU A 121 8.70 -9.04 3.74
CA LEU A 121 9.15 -7.82 4.41
C LEU A 121 8.93 -7.88 5.93
N LEU A 122 7.78 -8.38 6.38
CA LEU A 122 7.48 -8.57 7.80
C LEU A 122 8.42 -9.60 8.46
N GLU A 123 8.72 -10.71 7.78
CA GLU A 123 9.69 -11.72 8.24
C GLU A 123 11.10 -11.14 8.42
N ARG A 124 11.42 -10.02 7.73
CA ARG A 124 12.69 -9.31 7.83
C ARG A 124 12.65 -8.10 8.75
N GLY A 125 11.56 -7.97 9.51
CA GLY A 125 11.43 -6.96 10.55
C GLY A 125 11.02 -5.57 10.03
N ALA A 126 10.29 -5.50 8.91
CA ALA A 126 9.69 -4.24 8.46
C ALA A 126 8.81 -3.65 9.57
N ASP A 127 8.96 -2.35 9.83
CA ASP A 127 8.15 -1.64 10.81
C ASP A 127 6.71 -1.46 10.29
N VAL A 128 5.82 -2.27 10.88
CA VAL A 128 4.40 -2.31 10.54
C VAL A 128 3.66 -1.00 10.83
N GLU A 129 4.22 -0.20 11.75
CA GLU A 129 3.63 1.04 12.24
C GLU A 129 4.09 2.29 11.48
N ARG A 130 5.06 2.15 10.59
CA ARG A 130 5.60 3.28 9.84
C ARG A 130 4.58 3.83 8.86
N THR A 131 4.43 5.17 8.87
CA THR A 131 3.53 5.89 7.96
C THR A 131 4.32 6.65 6.91
N ASN A 132 3.72 6.87 5.75
CA ASN A 132 4.24 7.77 4.73
C ASN A 132 3.99 9.24 5.09
N ASP A 133 4.43 10.17 4.23
CA ASP A 133 4.26 11.63 4.42
C ASP A 133 2.80 12.07 4.45
N ARG A 134 1.89 11.23 3.95
CA ARG A 134 0.44 11.44 4.00
C ARG A 134 -0.20 10.89 5.27
N GLY A 135 0.59 10.29 6.16
CA GLY A 135 0.14 9.67 7.39
C GLY A 135 -0.58 8.34 7.21
N GLN A 136 -0.32 7.63 6.11
CA GLN A 136 -0.91 6.32 5.80
C GLN A 136 0.08 5.21 6.16
N SER A 137 -0.37 4.23 6.94
CA SER A 137 0.36 2.99 7.23
C SER A 137 0.08 1.91 6.17
N ALA A 138 0.84 0.83 6.20
CA ALA A 138 0.58 -0.35 5.36
C ALA A 138 -0.83 -0.93 5.60
N LEU A 139 -1.30 -0.92 6.86
CA LEU A 139 -2.65 -1.39 7.20
C LEU A 139 -3.73 -0.49 6.59
N ALA A 140 -3.57 0.84 6.66
CA ALA A 140 -4.50 1.78 6.04
C ALA A 140 -4.54 1.61 4.51
N ALA A 141 -3.38 1.37 3.88
CA ALA A 141 -3.28 1.09 2.45
C ALA A 141 -4.00 -0.22 2.05
N ALA A 142 -3.82 -1.29 2.84
CA ALA A 142 -4.50 -2.57 2.61
C ALA A 142 -6.03 -2.45 2.76
N VAL A 143 -6.51 -1.70 3.77
CA VAL A 143 -7.93 -1.42 3.97
C VAL A 143 -8.50 -0.64 2.80
N PHE A 144 -7.81 0.40 2.34
CA PHE A 144 -8.22 1.16 1.17
C PHE A 144 -8.36 0.28 -0.08
N ARG A 145 -7.45 -0.68 -0.26
CA ARG A 145 -7.50 -1.66 -1.36
C ARG A 145 -8.48 -2.81 -1.13
N GLN A 146 -9.12 -2.87 0.05
CA GLN A 146 -10.04 -3.91 0.46
C GLN A 146 -9.42 -5.32 0.39
N ASP A 147 -8.13 -5.41 0.69
CA ASP A 147 -7.42 -6.69 0.70
C ASP A 147 -7.45 -7.32 2.09
N GLU A 148 -8.42 -8.19 2.32
CA GLU A 148 -8.64 -8.87 3.59
C GLU A 148 -7.43 -9.72 4.01
N ALA A 149 -6.76 -10.37 3.07
CA ALA A 149 -5.62 -11.25 3.37
C ALA A 149 -4.42 -10.45 3.88
N VAL A 150 -4.11 -9.32 3.23
CA VAL A 150 -3.05 -8.41 3.69
C VAL A 150 -3.42 -7.76 5.02
N VAL A 151 -4.68 -7.34 5.20
CA VAL A 151 -5.17 -6.78 6.47
C VAL A 151 -4.97 -7.77 7.61
N ARG A 152 -5.38 -9.03 7.45
CA ARG A 152 -5.16 -10.09 8.46
C ARG A 152 -3.69 -10.31 8.78
N THR A 153 -2.85 -10.34 7.75
CA THR A 153 -1.39 -10.52 7.92
C THR A 153 -0.77 -9.37 8.72
N LEU A 154 -1.15 -8.13 8.43
CA LEU A 154 -0.64 -6.96 9.13
C LEU A 154 -1.14 -6.88 10.59
N LEU A 155 -2.42 -7.21 10.84
CA LEU A 155 -2.97 -7.29 12.20
C LEU A 155 -2.27 -8.37 13.03
N ALA A 156 -2.01 -9.54 12.43
CA ALA A 156 -1.26 -10.61 13.08
C ALA A 156 0.23 -10.23 13.32
N ALA A 157 0.77 -9.30 12.55
CA ALA A 157 2.09 -8.72 12.77
C ALA A 157 2.09 -7.58 13.81
N GLY A 158 0.95 -7.28 14.44
CA GLY A 158 0.82 -6.29 15.49
C GLY A 158 0.49 -4.88 15.02
N ALA A 159 0.01 -4.69 13.78
CA ALA A 159 -0.43 -3.38 13.30
C ALA A 159 -1.59 -2.82 14.15
N ASP A 160 -1.45 -1.57 14.59
CA ASP A 160 -2.51 -0.86 15.31
C ASP A 160 -3.49 -0.20 14.31
N PRO A 161 -4.76 -0.65 14.26
CA PRO A 161 -5.73 -0.11 13.30
C PRO A 161 -6.15 1.35 13.57
N GLU A 162 -5.84 1.88 14.76
CA GLU A 162 -6.16 3.27 15.11
C GLU A 162 -4.96 4.21 14.97
N ARG A 163 -3.79 3.70 14.59
CA ARG A 163 -2.56 4.48 14.51
C ARG A 163 -2.56 5.48 13.36
N GLY A 164 -2.09 6.70 13.67
CA GLY A 164 -1.85 7.77 12.70
C GLY A 164 -3.08 8.60 12.33
N PRO A 165 -2.85 9.75 11.69
CA PRO A 165 -3.91 10.69 11.34
C PRO A 165 -4.84 10.19 10.23
N LYS A 166 -4.42 9.20 9.47
CA LYS A 166 -5.22 8.47 8.48
C LYS A 166 -5.15 6.98 8.80
N SER A 167 -5.71 6.65 9.96
CA SER A 167 -5.72 5.28 10.47
C SER A 167 -6.53 4.33 9.57
N ALA A 168 -6.29 3.03 9.71
CA ALA A 168 -7.06 2.02 8.98
C ALA A 168 -8.55 2.09 9.31
N VAL A 169 -8.90 2.34 10.59
CA VAL A 169 -10.29 2.50 11.03
C VAL A 169 -10.92 3.75 10.41
N GLU A 170 -10.21 4.88 10.37
CA GLU A 170 -10.71 6.09 9.74
C GLU A 170 -10.89 5.90 8.23
N THR A 171 -9.93 5.26 7.57
CA THR A 171 -10.02 4.88 6.16
C THR A 171 -11.27 4.03 5.89
N ALA A 172 -11.51 2.99 6.70
CA ALA A 172 -12.68 2.13 6.56
C ALA A 172 -14.01 2.90 6.74
N ARG A 173 -14.04 3.91 7.63
CA ARG A 173 -15.22 4.77 7.85
C ARG A 173 -15.45 5.74 6.70
N VAL A 174 -14.41 6.43 6.26
CA VAL A 174 -14.49 7.45 5.18
C VAL A 174 -14.92 6.84 3.86
N PHE A 175 -14.44 5.63 3.55
CA PHE A 175 -14.79 4.92 2.32
C PHE A 175 -15.98 3.96 2.48
N GLU A 176 -16.68 4.00 3.63
CA GLU A 176 -17.87 3.19 3.90
C GLU A 176 -17.64 1.68 3.68
N LEU A 177 -16.54 1.15 4.25
CA LEU A 177 -16.12 -0.24 4.12
C LEU A 177 -16.49 -1.05 5.39
N PRO A 178 -17.74 -1.49 5.55
CA PRO A 178 -18.20 -2.14 6.79
C PRO A 178 -17.52 -3.49 7.05
N GLU A 179 -17.17 -4.23 6.00
CA GLU A 179 -16.48 -5.51 6.11
C GLU A 179 -15.04 -5.32 6.64
N MET A 180 -14.33 -4.31 6.13
CA MET A 180 -13.00 -3.95 6.64
C MET A 180 -13.08 -3.46 8.08
N LEU A 181 -14.09 -2.65 8.42
CA LEU A 181 -14.28 -2.16 9.78
C LEU A 181 -14.52 -3.32 10.77
N ALA A 182 -15.34 -4.30 10.40
CA ALA A 182 -15.57 -5.50 11.20
C ALA A 182 -14.27 -6.29 11.41
N LEU A 183 -13.47 -6.43 10.35
CA LEU A 183 -12.18 -7.12 10.39
C LEU A 183 -11.18 -6.43 11.32
N LEU A 184 -11.10 -5.10 11.26
CA LEU A 184 -10.21 -4.29 12.11
C LEU A 184 -10.62 -4.34 13.60
N GLN A 185 -11.88 -4.62 13.90
CA GLN A 185 -12.41 -4.70 15.26
C GLN A 185 -12.35 -6.12 15.84
N ASP A 186 -11.97 -7.12 15.07
CA ASP A 186 -11.86 -8.50 15.52
C ASP A 186 -10.63 -8.70 16.42
N PRO A 187 -10.80 -8.94 17.73
CA PRO A 187 -9.69 -9.09 18.64
C PRO A 187 -8.90 -10.39 18.42
N SER A 188 -9.47 -11.37 17.72
CA SER A 188 -8.80 -12.64 17.44
C SER A 188 -7.69 -12.54 16.40
N LEU A 189 -7.63 -11.43 15.66
CA LEU A 189 -6.63 -11.17 14.61
C LEU A 189 -5.42 -10.38 15.11
N ARG A 190 -5.44 -9.91 16.35
CA ARG A 190 -4.35 -9.12 16.94
C ARG A 190 -3.38 -10.03 17.69
N ALA A 191 -2.08 -9.86 17.41
CA ALA A 191 -1.00 -10.56 18.10
C ALA A 191 -0.86 -10.09 19.56
#